data_c7c38546297caac720b4197036ae663e
#
_entry.id   c7c38546297caac720b4197036ae663e
#
_cell.length_a   1.000
_cell.length_b   1.000
_cell.length_c   1.000
_cell.angle_alpha   90.00
_cell.angle_beta   90.00
_cell.angle_gamma   90.00
#
_symmetry.space_group_name_H-M   'P 1'
#
loop_
_entity.id
_entity.type
_entity.pdbx_description
1 polymer ?
#
loop_
_entity_poly.entity_id
_entity_poly.type
_entity_poly.pdbx_seq_one_letter_code
_entity_poly.pdbx_strand_id
1 'polypeptide(L)'
;MKFIRLVTPTSDANRLPAILAEASGFVYYVSVLGITGTKSAAANSISDAYQRIRAQTNLPIVAGFGIRTPQQAVEAADLTNGAVVGSAVDDIIANNLSDQPAHGVNHDIVQKVATFVGKLATAIRK
;
A
#
# COMPACT_ATOMS: atom_id res chain seq x y z
N MET A 1 8.35 -19.49 -4.78
CA MET A 1 8.45 -18.06 -4.42
C MET A 1 7.44 -17.29 -5.26
N LYS A 2 6.75 -16.27 -4.70
CA LYS A 2 5.83 -15.43 -5.49
C LYS A 2 6.57 -14.21 -6.01
N PHE A 3 6.21 -13.78 -7.24
CA PHE A 3 6.83 -12.64 -7.89
C PHE A 3 5.85 -11.47 -7.98
N ILE A 4 5.92 -10.56 -7.01
CA ILE A 4 5.06 -9.38 -6.92
C ILE A 4 5.57 -8.32 -7.90
N ARG A 5 4.71 -7.89 -8.84
CA ARG A 5 5.03 -6.83 -9.77
C ARG A 5 4.48 -5.48 -9.29
N LEU A 6 5.30 -4.44 -9.48
CA LEU A 6 4.91 -3.06 -9.25
C LEU A 6 4.37 -2.46 -10.54
N VAL A 7 3.22 -1.79 -10.43
CA VAL A 7 2.59 -1.02 -11.51
C VAL A 7 2.44 0.42 -11.04
N THR A 8 2.75 1.35 -11.91
CA THR A 8 2.69 2.79 -11.64
C THR A 8 1.72 3.48 -12.62
N PRO A 9 1.33 4.75 -12.39
CA PRO A 9 0.53 5.51 -13.36
C PRO A 9 1.16 5.56 -14.76
N THR A 10 2.49 5.50 -14.85
CA THR A 10 3.24 5.52 -16.11
C THR A 10 3.32 4.15 -16.81
N SER A 11 2.84 3.09 -16.17
CA SER A 11 2.69 1.77 -16.81
C SER A 11 1.45 1.81 -17.72
N ASP A 12 1.68 2.11 -19.00
CA ASP A 12 0.61 2.21 -19.99
C ASP A 12 -0.02 0.84 -20.35
N ALA A 13 -1.12 0.87 -21.08
CA ALA A 13 -1.88 -0.33 -21.46
C ALA A 13 -1.05 -1.31 -22.32
N ASN A 14 -0.08 -0.82 -23.10
CA ASN A 14 0.76 -1.65 -23.97
C ASN A 14 1.82 -2.40 -23.17
N ARG A 15 2.28 -1.83 -22.05
CA ARG A 15 3.32 -2.42 -21.20
C ARG A 15 2.74 -3.36 -20.14
N LEU A 16 1.48 -3.17 -19.74
CA LEU A 16 0.85 -3.97 -18.69
C LEU A 16 0.90 -5.48 -18.95
N PRO A 17 0.59 -6.00 -20.16
CA PRO A 17 0.68 -7.44 -20.40
C PRO A 17 2.06 -8.02 -20.13
N ALA A 18 3.13 -7.33 -20.57
CA ALA A 18 4.50 -7.77 -20.34
C ALA A 18 4.90 -7.71 -18.85
N ILE A 19 4.45 -6.67 -18.13
CA ILE A 19 4.70 -6.54 -16.69
C ILE A 19 4.00 -7.67 -15.92
N LEU A 20 2.78 -8.03 -16.31
CA LEU A 20 1.94 -8.97 -15.60
C LEU A 20 2.14 -10.43 -15.99
N ALA A 21 2.84 -10.72 -17.11
CA ALA A 21 3.02 -12.07 -17.64
C ALA A 21 3.57 -13.07 -16.61
N GLU A 22 4.49 -12.64 -15.75
CA GLU A 22 5.11 -13.49 -14.72
C GLU A 22 4.68 -13.10 -13.30
N ALA A 23 3.69 -12.22 -13.16
CA ALA A 23 3.21 -11.80 -11.86
C ALA A 23 2.55 -12.96 -11.11
N SER A 24 2.80 -13.05 -9.80
CA SER A 24 2.15 -14.04 -8.94
C SER A 24 1.99 -13.50 -7.53
N GLY A 25 0.97 -13.98 -6.81
CA GLY A 25 0.61 -13.49 -5.49
C GLY A 25 -0.35 -12.31 -5.58
N PHE A 26 0.14 -11.12 -5.79
CA PHE A 26 -0.67 -9.91 -6.00
C PHE A 26 0.08 -8.90 -6.89
N VAL A 27 -0.62 -7.87 -7.34
CA VAL A 27 -0.06 -6.73 -8.05
C VAL A 27 -0.03 -5.54 -7.10
N TYR A 28 1.11 -4.86 -7.01
CA TYR A 28 1.24 -3.66 -6.20
C TYR A 28 1.17 -2.41 -7.07
N TYR A 29 0.06 -1.68 -6.96
CA TYR A 29 -0.09 -0.38 -7.60
C TYR A 29 0.49 0.71 -6.70
N VAL A 30 1.58 1.32 -7.17
CA VAL A 30 2.23 2.44 -6.47
C VAL A 30 1.71 3.74 -7.07
N SER A 31 0.80 4.41 -6.37
CA SER A 31 0.34 5.74 -6.77
C SER A 31 1.40 6.78 -6.39
N VAL A 32 1.89 7.53 -7.38
CA VAL A 32 2.84 8.65 -7.15
C VAL A 32 2.09 9.93 -6.76
N LEU A 33 0.79 9.95 -6.98
CA LEU A 33 -0.09 11.04 -6.55
C LEU A 33 -0.34 10.87 -5.05
N GLY A 34 0.64 11.28 -4.24
CA GLY A 34 0.36 11.66 -2.85
C GLY A 34 -0.84 12.61 -2.83
N ILE A 35 -1.56 12.68 -1.73
CA ILE A 35 -2.81 13.42 -1.49
C ILE A 35 -2.62 14.95 -1.71
N THR A 36 -2.03 15.38 -2.82
CA THR A 36 -1.85 16.79 -3.20
C THR A 36 -2.94 17.29 -4.17
N GLY A 37 -3.82 16.39 -4.61
CA GLY A 37 -5.02 16.72 -5.38
C GLY A 37 -6.28 16.70 -4.50
N THR A 38 -7.42 17.17 -5.04
CA THR A 38 -8.71 16.98 -4.38
C THR A 38 -8.94 15.48 -4.17
N LYS A 39 -9.53 15.08 -3.02
CA LYS A 39 -9.77 13.66 -2.67
C LYS A 39 -10.46 12.88 -3.80
N SER A 40 -11.36 13.53 -4.54
CA SER A 40 -12.07 12.94 -5.69
C SER A 40 -11.16 12.65 -6.88
N ALA A 41 -10.20 13.52 -7.21
CA ALA A 41 -9.30 13.30 -8.34
C ALA A 41 -8.31 12.15 -8.06
N ALA A 42 -7.82 12.03 -6.82
CA ALA A 42 -6.96 10.93 -6.41
C ALA A 42 -7.71 9.58 -6.41
N ALA A 43 -8.95 9.56 -5.92
CA ALA A 43 -9.81 8.37 -5.91
C ALA A 43 -10.13 7.90 -7.33
N ASN A 44 -10.49 8.82 -8.24
CA ASN A 44 -10.76 8.48 -9.64
C ASN A 44 -9.52 7.89 -10.32
N SER A 45 -8.34 8.48 -10.10
CA SER A 45 -7.08 7.97 -10.65
C SER A 45 -6.75 6.55 -10.19
N ILE A 46 -7.01 6.22 -8.92
CA ILE A 46 -6.80 4.87 -8.38
C ILE A 46 -7.83 3.90 -8.95
N SER A 47 -9.10 4.30 -9.03
CA SER A 47 -10.17 3.50 -9.62
C SER A 47 -9.90 3.18 -11.09
N ASP A 48 -9.51 4.16 -11.88
CA ASP A 48 -9.16 3.97 -13.30
C ASP A 48 -7.96 3.03 -13.47
N ALA A 49 -6.94 3.19 -12.63
CA ALA A 49 -5.79 2.30 -12.63
C ALA A 49 -6.18 0.87 -12.23
N TYR A 50 -7.04 0.72 -11.21
CA TYR A 50 -7.56 -0.59 -10.81
C TYR A 50 -8.29 -1.28 -11.96
N GLN A 51 -9.21 -0.61 -12.62
CA GLN A 51 -9.96 -1.18 -13.75
C GLN A 51 -9.03 -1.58 -14.91
N ARG A 52 -8.05 -0.73 -15.23
CA ARG A 52 -7.06 -1.02 -16.29
C ARG A 52 -6.21 -2.25 -15.95
N ILE A 53 -5.76 -2.40 -14.71
CA ILE A 53 -4.96 -3.56 -14.30
C ILE A 53 -5.86 -4.80 -14.21
N ARG A 54 -7.06 -4.67 -13.66
CA ARG A 54 -8.03 -5.76 -13.50
C ARG A 54 -8.42 -6.40 -14.84
N ALA A 55 -8.50 -5.61 -15.90
CA ALA A 55 -8.76 -6.11 -17.24
C ALA A 55 -7.66 -7.06 -17.77
N GLN A 56 -6.47 -7.05 -17.17
CA GLN A 56 -5.31 -7.84 -17.61
C GLN A 56 -4.93 -8.98 -16.66
N THR A 57 -5.50 -9.04 -15.44
CA THR A 57 -5.14 -10.07 -14.45
C THR A 57 -6.26 -10.31 -13.43
N ASN A 58 -6.33 -11.56 -12.96
CA ASN A 58 -7.20 -11.96 -11.85
C ASN A 58 -6.49 -11.92 -10.48
N LEU A 59 -5.21 -11.55 -10.44
CA LEU A 59 -4.48 -11.43 -9.17
C LEU A 59 -5.08 -10.30 -8.31
N PRO A 60 -5.05 -10.42 -6.97
CA PRO A 60 -5.38 -9.30 -6.11
C PRO A 60 -4.54 -8.07 -6.45
N ILE A 61 -5.14 -6.89 -6.44
CA ILE A 61 -4.47 -5.62 -6.68
C ILE A 61 -4.51 -4.82 -5.39
N VAL A 62 -3.35 -4.42 -4.89
CA VAL A 62 -3.24 -3.60 -3.68
C VAL A 62 -2.66 -2.24 -4.01
N ALA A 63 -3.06 -1.21 -3.29
CA ALA A 63 -2.57 0.15 -3.50
C ALA A 63 -1.75 0.65 -2.31
N GLY A 64 -0.68 1.41 -2.61
CA GLY A 64 0.15 2.09 -1.62
C GLY A 64 0.47 3.52 -2.08
N PHE A 65 0.18 4.49 -1.22
CA PHE A 65 0.36 5.92 -1.51
C PHE A 65 0.51 6.77 -0.24
N GLY A 66 1.40 6.37 0.66
CA GLY A 66 1.66 7.14 1.87
C GLY A 66 0.52 7.10 2.90
N ILE A 67 -0.12 5.95 3.04
CA ILE A 67 -1.20 5.72 4.00
C ILE A 67 -0.65 5.85 5.42
N ARG A 68 -1.29 6.70 6.24
CA ARG A 68 -0.91 7.01 7.62
C ARG A 68 -2.05 6.88 8.62
N THR A 69 -3.28 6.82 8.15
CA THR A 69 -4.47 6.80 9.01
C THR A 69 -5.41 5.65 8.65
N PRO A 70 -6.24 5.17 9.60
CA PRO A 70 -7.26 4.17 9.34
C PRO A 70 -8.21 4.59 8.20
N GLN A 71 -8.58 5.86 8.15
CA GLN A 71 -9.47 6.38 7.10
C GLN A 71 -8.84 6.24 5.70
N GLN A 72 -7.56 6.58 5.55
CA GLN A 72 -6.85 6.40 4.29
C GLN A 72 -6.72 4.92 3.88
N ALA A 73 -6.54 4.02 4.86
CA ALA A 73 -6.52 2.59 4.61
C ALA A 73 -7.88 2.07 4.10
N VAL A 74 -8.98 2.56 4.66
CA VAL A 74 -10.34 2.25 4.18
C VAL A 74 -10.53 2.75 2.76
N GLU A 75 -10.20 4.02 2.47
CA GLU A 75 -10.32 4.62 1.14
C GLU A 75 -9.54 3.80 0.08
N ALA A 76 -8.33 3.33 0.42
CA ALA A 76 -7.55 2.46 -0.46
C ALA A 76 -8.18 1.08 -0.67
N ALA A 77 -8.63 0.46 0.42
CA ALA A 77 -9.23 -0.88 0.40
C ALA A 77 -10.59 -0.91 -0.30
N ASP A 78 -11.35 0.19 -0.27
CA ASP A 78 -12.62 0.31 -0.98
C ASP A 78 -12.45 0.39 -2.51
N LEU A 79 -11.32 0.91 -2.96
CA LEU A 79 -11.00 1.07 -4.39
C LEU A 79 -10.21 -0.10 -4.96
N THR A 80 -9.60 -0.95 -4.09
CA THR A 80 -8.71 -2.04 -4.49
C THR A 80 -8.96 -3.28 -3.62
N ASN A 81 -8.09 -4.29 -3.69
CA ASN A 81 -8.20 -5.48 -2.84
C ASN A 81 -7.45 -5.34 -1.50
N GLY A 82 -6.79 -4.21 -1.26
CA GLY A 82 -6.08 -3.95 -0.02
C GLY A 82 -5.16 -2.74 -0.06
N ALA A 83 -4.62 -2.39 1.10
CA ALA A 83 -3.75 -1.25 1.30
C ALA A 83 -2.34 -1.68 1.71
N VAL A 84 -1.32 -1.01 1.17
CA VAL A 84 0.09 -1.21 1.56
C VAL A 84 0.57 -0.01 2.35
N VAL A 85 1.17 -0.27 3.50
CA VAL A 85 1.69 0.75 4.42
C VAL A 85 3.16 0.45 4.69
N GLY A 86 4.01 1.41 4.36
CA GLY A 86 5.47 1.35 4.58
C GLY A 86 5.93 2.50 5.46
N SER A 87 6.10 3.69 4.89
CA SER A 87 6.72 4.86 5.54
C SER A 87 6.15 5.23 6.92
N ALA A 88 4.85 5.01 7.15
CA ALA A 88 4.27 5.26 8.47
C ALA A 88 4.79 4.28 9.55
N VAL A 89 5.12 3.05 9.16
CA VAL A 89 5.77 2.07 10.06
C VAL A 89 7.22 2.48 10.30
N ASP A 90 7.93 2.88 9.24
CA ASP A 90 9.32 3.35 9.35
C ASP A 90 9.42 4.58 10.26
N ASP A 91 8.48 5.53 10.16
CA ASP A 91 8.41 6.70 11.03
C ASP A 91 8.19 6.32 12.51
N ILE A 92 7.32 5.34 12.79
CA ILE A 92 7.12 4.84 14.16
C ILE A 92 8.42 4.26 14.71
N ILE A 93 9.14 3.47 13.90
CA ILE A 93 10.42 2.90 14.29
C ILE A 93 11.44 4.00 14.51
N ALA A 94 11.65 4.87 13.54
CA ALA A 94 12.64 5.94 13.58
C ALA A 94 12.45 6.88 14.78
N ASN A 95 11.20 7.29 15.06
CA ASN A 95 10.88 8.19 16.16
C ASN A 95 10.99 7.55 17.56
N ASN A 96 11.19 6.24 17.63
CA ASN A 96 11.32 5.51 18.91
C ASN A 96 12.66 4.77 19.04
N LEU A 97 13.55 4.91 18.05
CA LEU A 97 14.94 4.47 18.23
C LEU A 97 15.64 5.44 19.18
N SER A 98 16.24 4.89 20.25
CA SER A 98 17.17 5.65 21.10
C SER A 98 18.56 5.61 20.46
N ASP A 99 19.37 6.67 20.66
CA ASP A 99 20.78 6.74 20.22
C ASP A 99 21.70 5.73 20.94
N GLN A 100 21.16 5.00 21.90
CA GLN A 100 21.87 3.94 22.62
C GLN A 100 21.75 2.62 21.87
N PRO A 101 22.84 1.88 21.65
CA PRO A 101 22.78 0.55 21.09
C PRO A 101 21.98 -0.37 22.01
N ALA A 102 20.76 -0.65 21.64
CA ALA A 102 19.93 -1.61 22.37
C ALA A 102 20.43 -3.03 22.09
N HIS A 103 20.98 -3.68 23.11
CA HIS A 103 21.19 -5.12 23.06
C HIS A 103 19.83 -5.80 23.24
N GLY A 104 19.18 -6.18 22.13
CA GLY A 104 17.93 -6.95 22.15
C GLY A 104 16.76 -6.30 21.40
N VAL A 105 15.62 -6.96 21.45
CA VAL A 105 14.38 -6.51 20.81
C VAL A 105 13.76 -5.38 21.64
N ASN A 106 13.52 -4.23 21.02
CA ASN A 106 12.76 -3.16 21.66
C ASN A 106 11.25 -3.47 21.62
N HIS A 107 10.75 -4.09 22.68
CA HIS A 107 9.35 -4.49 22.79
C HIS A 107 8.35 -3.31 22.71
N ASP A 108 8.75 -2.11 23.14
CA ASP A 108 7.90 -0.91 23.03
C ASP A 108 7.67 -0.51 21.57
N ILE A 109 8.70 -0.52 20.74
CA ILE A 109 8.59 -0.26 19.30
C ILE A 109 7.70 -1.32 18.63
N VAL A 110 7.92 -2.60 18.94
CA VAL A 110 7.12 -3.70 18.41
C VAL A 110 5.65 -3.50 18.77
N GLN A 111 5.34 -3.15 20.02
CA GLN A 111 3.97 -2.93 20.47
C GLN A 111 3.33 -1.71 19.79
N LYS A 112 4.06 -0.63 19.58
CA LYS A 112 3.57 0.57 18.87
C LYS A 112 3.24 0.25 17.41
N VAL A 113 4.13 -0.46 16.71
CA VAL A 113 3.89 -0.90 15.33
C VAL A 113 2.70 -1.84 15.26
N ALA A 114 2.63 -2.84 16.13
CA ALA A 114 1.51 -3.80 16.16
C ALA A 114 0.17 -3.10 16.43
N THR A 115 0.14 -2.13 17.36
CA THR A 115 -1.05 -1.34 17.66
C THR A 115 -1.47 -0.49 16.47
N PHE A 116 -0.53 0.14 15.79
CA PHE A 116 -0.80 0.94 14.59
C PHE A 116 -1.38 0.08 13.47
N VAL A 117 -0.71 -1.03 13.12
CA VAL A 117 -1.18 -1.96 12.09
C VAL A 117 -2.53 -2.57 12.46
N GLY A 118 -2.74 -2.91 13.73
CA GLY A 118 -4.01 -3.41 14.23
C GLY A 118 -5.18 -2.44 14.02
N LYS A 119 -4.96 -1.13 14.25
CA LYS A 119 -5.97 -0.08 13.97
C LYS A 119 -6.33 0.00 12.48
N LEU A 120 -5.33 -0.07 11.60
CA LEU A 120 -5.54 -0.08 10.15
C LEU A 120 -6.31 -1.33 9.73
N ALA A 121 -5.88 -2.50 10.19
CA ALA A 121 -6.51 -3.78 9.86
C ALA A 121 -7.96 -3.88 10.36
N THR A 122 -8.25 -3.34 11.55
CA THR A 122 -9.62 -3.30 12.08
C THR A 122 -10.52 -2.39 11.24
N ALA A 123 -9.99 -1.26 10.78
CA ALA A 123 -10.77 -0.30 10.00
C ALA A 123 -11.21 -0.84 8.63
N ILE A 124 -10.37 -1.64 7.96
CA ILE A 124 -10.67 -2.21 6.63
C ILE A 124 -11.48 -3.51 6.67
N ARG A 125 -11.65 -4.12 7.84
CA ARG A 125 -12.53 -5.30 7.98
C ARG A 125 -13.98 -4.84 7.94
N LYS A 126 -14.70 -5.30 6.94
CA LYS A 126 -16.17 -5.15 6.83
C LYS A 126 -16.86 -6.35 7.45
#